data_8231af77a389a6172e5e981e5d932827
#
_entry.id   8231af77a389a6172e5e981e5d932827
#
_cell.length_a   1.000
_cell.length_b   1.000
_cell.length_c   1.000
_cell.angle_alpha   90.00
_cell.angle_beta   90.00
_cell.angle_gamma   90.00
#
_symmetry.space_group_name_H-M   'P 1'
#
loop_
_entity.id
_entity.type
_entity.pdbx_description
1 polymer ?
#
loop_
_entity_poly.entity_id
_entity_poly.type
_entity_poly.pdbx_seq_one_letter_code
_entity_poly.pdbx_strand_id
1 'polypeptide(L)'
;MLHWGKSFPGLVGGHNPSRFAGAGQEFLDHRMFHHGDDLRAVNWRAYMRLEKLFLKMFQVEPRVPVRLLLDASLSMTAGHSQGPTKFDLARRLAAALSFVGLVRLDTITLQPFSERLLDPFVCGGGRHRFQPAEQFLRLLEPSGKTSFHGSVRQFIGEYRQRGLLIVISDFLEDEDCLHPLQYLADFGHELLLIQIWSDEDRVPAGNGEMELIDAETGDLITVGLNDDSRSEYTAGFDRYSEQIRKLAQRNGGRYVGIPASIPLEEAVFGSLARSQGVT
;
A
#
# COMPACT_ATOMS: atom_id res chain seq x y z
N MET A 1 10.81 -9.79 -3.90
CA MET A 1 11.32 -8.41 -3.77
C MET A 1 10.26 -7.46 -4.27
N LEU A 2 9.84 -6.49 -3.47
CA LEU A 2 8.99 -5.41 -3.98
C LEU A 2 9.88 -4.50 -4.82
N HIS A 3 9.77 -4.55 -6.15
CA HIS A 3 10.47 -3.64 -7.04
C HIS A 3 9.65 -2.38 -7.23
N TRP A 4 10.27 -1.24 -7.00
CA TRP A 4 9.72 0.08 -7.22
C TRP A 4 10.02 0.51 -8.66
N GLY A 5 8.99 0.82 -9.43
CA GLY A 5 9.16 1.22 -10.83
C GLY A 5 9.43 2.71 -11.05
N LYS A 6 9.13 3.57 -10.06
CA LYS A 6 9.34 5.02 -10.18
C LYS A 6 10.52 5.49 -9.35
N SER A 7 11.45 6.16 -9.99
CA SER A 7 12.41 7.03 -9.32
C SER A 7 11.67 8.29 -8.85
N PHE A 8 11.67 8.57 -7.55
CA PHE A 8 11.08 9.80 -7.01
C PHE A 8 12.10 10.93 -7.03
N PRO A 9 12.09 11.82 -8.05
CA PRO A 9 13.08 12.89 -8.19
C PRO A 9 12.81 14.06 -7.24
N GLY A 10 12.71 13.83 -5.98
CA GLY A 10 12.45 14.87 -4.98
C GLY A 10 12.87 14.45 -3.59
N LEU A 11 13.22 13.20 -3.39
CA LEU A 11 13.78 12.67 -2.13
C LEU A 11 15.30 12.81 -2.06
N VAL A 12 15.94 13.01 -3.20
CA VAL A 12 17.34 13.44 -3.30
C VAL A 12 17.31 14.78 -4.00
N GLY A 13 17.52 15.86 -3.27
CA GLY A 13 17.63 17.19 -3.86
C GLY A 13 18.70 17.19 -4.95
N GLY A 14 18.30 17.56 -6.17
CA GLY A 14 19.09 17.97 -7.31
C GLY A 14 20.37 17.17 -7.59
N HIS A 15 20.76 17.07 -8.82
CA HIS A 15 21.94 16.48 -9.46
C HIS A 15 23.32 16.54 -8.72
N ASN A 16 23.33 16.62 -7.38
CA ASN A 16 24.52 16.44 -6.58
C ASN A 16 24.40 15.11 -5.84
N PRO A 17 25.35 14.17 -6.02
CA PRO A 17 25.47 13.02 -5.15
C PRO A 17 25.52 13.55 -3.72
N SER A 18 24.59 13.07 -2.89
CA SER A 18 24.42 13.50 -1.51
C SER A 18 25.80 13.60 -0.83
N ARG A 19 26.18 14.81 -0.38
CA ARG A 19 27.43 15.09 0.35
C ARG A 19 27.44 14.52 1.77
N PHE A 20 26.44 13.76 2.14
CA PHE A 20 26.40 13.11 3.43
C PHE A 20 27.10 11.77 3.33
N ALA A 21 28.31 11.69 3.87
CA ALA A 21 28.94 10.46 4.28
C ALA A 21 28.13 9.87 5.44
N GLY A 22 26.96 9.33 5.13
CA GLY A 22 26.14 8.53 6.03
C GLY A 22 26.56 7.07 5.89
N ALA A 23 26.30 6.26 6.91
CA ALA A 23 26.50 4.81 6.90
C ALA A 23 25.56 4.14 5.87
N GLY A 24 25.85 4.31 4.59
CA GLY A 24 25.26 3.57 3.48
C GLY A 24 25.82 2.16 3.44
N GLN A 25 25.03 1.18 3.01
CA GLN A 25 25.44 -0.24 3.05
C GLN A 25 26.34 -0.64 1.88
N GLU A 26 26.34 0.08 0.77
CA GLU A 26 27.19 -0.23 -0.38
C GLU A 26 28.23 0.86 -0.64
N PHE A 27 29.47 0.42 -0.70
CA PHE A 27 30.58 1.27 -1.09
C PHE A 27 30.46 1.59 -2.59
N LEU A 28 30.38 2.88 -2.93
CA LEU A 28 30.25 3.33 -4.31
C LEU A 28 31.60 3.58 -4.95
N ASP A 29 32.41 4.47 -4.35
CA ASP A 29 33.71 4.90 -4.92
C ASP A 29 34.51 5.72 -3.89
N HIS A 30 35.71 6.15 -4.29
CA HIS A 30 36.56 7.10 -3.58
C HIS A 30 36.57 8.45 -4.31
N ARG A 31 36.29 9.52 -3.57
CA ARG A 31 36.42 10.89 -4.05
C ARG A 31 37.61 11.58 -3.38
N MET A 32 38.32 12.43 -4.08
CA MET A 32 39.35 13.26 -3.45
C MET A 32 38.72 14.20 -2.40
N PHE A 33 39.43 14.36 -1.30
CA PHE A 33 39.05 15.28 -0.23
C PHE A 33 39.14 16.74 -0.71
N HIS A 34 38.17 17.55 -0.38
CA HIS A 34 38.17 18.98 -0.56
C HIS A 34 38.08 19.70 0.77
N HIS A 35 38.60 20.90 0.85
CA HIS A 35 38.51 21.71 2.07
C HIS A 35 37.02 21.94 2.47
N GLY A 36 36.69 21.61 3.71
CA GLY A 36 35.30 21.64 4.23
C GLY A 36 34.58 20.28 4.27
N ASP A 37 35.21 19.22 3.77
CA ASP A 37 34.67 17.86 3.90
C ASP A 37 34.86 17.29 5.32
N ASP A 38 33.99 16.35 5.72
CA ASP A 38 34.07 15.68 7.03
C ASP A 38 35.26 14.69 7.07
N LEU A 39 36.23 14.97 7.93
CA LEU A 39 37.44 14.13 8.14
C LEU A 39 37.12 12.73 8.63
N ARG A 40 35.90 12.49 9.20
CA ARG A 40 35.48 11.15 9.66
C ARG A 40 35.24 10.19 8.50
N ALA A 41 34.94 10.72 7.32
CA ALA A 41 34.71 9.95 6.11
C ALA A 41 36.02 9.62 5.34
N VAL A 42 37.17 10.11 5.80
CA VAL A 42 38.48 9.88 5.15
C VAL A 42 38.86 8.42 5.24
N ASN A 43 39.32 7.88 4.10
CA ASN A 43 39.93 6.55 4.05
C ASN A 43 41.44 6.61 4.45
N TRP A 44 41.68 6.48 5.75
CA TRP A 44 43.06 6.52 6.29
C TRP A 44 43.97 5.43 5.75
N ARG A 45 43.40 4.25 5.36
CA ARG A 45 44.21 3.19 4.70
C ARG A 45 44.67 3.57 3.31
N ALA A 46 43.82 4.29 2.55
CA ALA A 46 44.21 4.81 1.25
C ALA A 46 45.26 5.93 1.40
N TYR A 47 45.12 6.79 2.41
CA TYR A 47 46.09 7.83 2.72
C TYR A 47 47.49 7.26 3.01
N MET A 48 47.60 6.22 3.82
CA MET A 48 48.89 5.57 4.15
C MET A 48 49.61 4.95 2.92
N ARG A 49 48.88 4.67 1.84
CA ARG A 49 49.48 4.07 0.63
C ARG A 49 49.73 5.08 -0.47
N LEU A 50 48.90 6.09 -0.57
CA LEU A 50 48.89 6.97 -1.74
C LEU A 50 49.25 8.43 -1.38
N GLU A 51 49.41 8.74 -0.10
CA GLU A 51 49.69 10.08 0.44
C GLU A 51 48.64 11.14 -0.02
N LYS A 52 47.47 10.67 -0.42
CA LYS A 52 46.31 11.50 -0.87
C LYS A 52 45.10 11.20 -0.03
N LEU A 53 44.40 12.25 0.35
CA LEU A 53 43.17 12.12 1.13
C LEU A 53 41.99 11.76 0.21
N PHE A 54 41.42 10.62 0.46
CA PHE A 54 40.22 10.15 -0.22
C PHE A 54 39.07 9.99 0.77
N LEU A 55 37.87 10.39 0.37
CA LEU A 55 36.60 10.10 1.08
C LEU A 55 36.00 8.82 0.54
N LYS A 56 35.50 7.99 1.43
CA LYS A 56 34.64 6.85 1.05
C LYS A 56 33.26 7.38 0.71
N MET A 57 32.85 7.16 -0.52
CA MET A 57 31.49 7.43 -0.97
C MET A 57 30.66 6.16 -0.77
N PHE A 58 29.52 6.31 -0.12
CA PHE A 58 28.54 5.24 0.02
C PHE A 58 27.29 5.61 -0.75
N GLN A 59 26.68 4.64 -1.40
CA GLN A 59 25.38 4.81 -2.02
C GLN A 59 24.34 4.86 -0.89
N VAL A 60 23.71 6.00 -0.73
CA VAL A 60 22.54 6.11 0.15
C VAL A 60 21.33 5.75 -0.69
N GLU A 61 20.76 4.57 -0.47
CA GLU A 61 19.44 4.27 -1.00
C GLU A 61 18.45 5.24 -0.35
N PRO A 62 17.73 6.05 -1.12
CA PRO A 62 16.74 6.94 -0.55
C PRO A 62 15.63 6.09 0.08
N ARG A 63 15.35 6.32 1.36
CA ARG A 63 14.24 5.67 2.05
C ARG A 63 12.94 6.22 1.49
N VAL A 64 12.22 5.39 0.77
CA VAL A 64 10.92 5.75 0.23
C VAL A 64 9.87 5.62 1.34
N PRO A 65 9.06 6.64 1.62
CA PRO A 65 7.94 6.49 2.54
C PRO A 65 6.92 5.53 1.93
N VAL A 66 6.61 4.47 2.66
CA VAL A 66 5.58 3.50 2.31
C VAL A 66 4.37 3.76 3.18
N ARG A 67 3.23 4.04 2.58
CA ARG A 67 1.99 4.29 3.29
C ARG A 67 0.97 3.24 2.89
N LEU A 68 0.36 2.62 3.89
CA LEU A 68 -0.71 1.65 3.71
C LEU A 68 -2.01 2.32 4.16
N LEU A 69 -2.88 2.67 3.21
CA LEU A 69 -4.26 3.01 3.49
C LEU A 69 -5.04 1.72 3.63
N LEU A 70 -5.53 1.46 4.83
CA LEU A 70 -6.27 0.26 5.18
C LEU A 70 -7.71 0.62 5.46
N ASP A 71 -8.61 0.10 4.64
CA ASP A 71 -10.03 0.23 4.85
C ASP A 71 -10.46 -0.52 6.13
N ALA A 72 -11.02 0.23 7.07
CA ALA A 72 -11.51 -0.25 8.35
C ALA A 72 -13.02 0.09 8.52
N SER A 73 -13.77 0.13 7.43
CA SER A 73 -15.23 0.28 7.43
C SER A 73 -15.94 -1.02 7.80
N LEU A 74 -17.21 -0.91 8.13
CA LEU A 74 -18.04 -2.06 8.46
C LEU A 74 -18.28 -2.99 7.26
N SER A 75 -18.28 -2.47 6.02
CA SER A 75 -18.40 -3.28 4.81
C SER A 75 -17.31 -4.34 4.71
N MET A 76 -16.11 -4.06 5.22
CA MET A 76 -15.00 -5.00 5.27
C MET A 76 -15.23 -6.21 6.19
N THR A 77 -16.24 -6.16 7.05
CA THR A 77 -16.65 -7.30 7.90
C THR A 77 -17.78 -8.12 7.30
N ALA A 78 -18.48 -7.58 6.29
CA ALA A 78 -19.59 -8.24 5.64
C ALA A 78 -19.15 -9.39 4.71
N GLY A 79 -20.07 -10.30 4.42
CA GLY A 79 -19.95 -11.25 3.32
C GLY A 79 -19.34 -12.61 3.68
N HIS A 80 -19.24 -13.00 4.97
CA HIS A 80 -18.82 -14.40 5.27
C HIS A 80 -19.50 -14.94 6.53
N SER A 81 -20.39 -15.91 6.35
CA SER A 81 -21.02 -16.60 7.47
C SER A 81 -20.08 -17.62 8.16
N GLN A 82 -19.03 -18.07 7.49
CA GLN A 82 -18.03 -19.02 8.03
C GLN A 82 -16.66 -18.79 7.38
N GLY A 83 -15.74 -18.10 8.06
CA GLY A 83 -14.37 -17.91 7.57
C GLY A 83 -13.79 -16.54 7.94
N PRO A 84 -12.57 -16.25 7.49
CA PRO A 84 -11.94 -14.95 7.71
C PRO A 84 -12.71 -13.88 6.92
N THR A 85 -12.94 -12.73 7.56
CA THR A 85 -13.53 -11.57 6.90
C THR A 85 -12.57 -10.93 5.89
N LYS A 86 -13.07 -10.06 5.00
CA LYS A 86 -12.23 -9.22 4.14
C LYS A 86 -11.22 -8.45 4.98
N PHE A 87 -11.66 -7.92 6.13
CA PHE A 87 -10.81 -7.19 7.06
C PHE A 87 -9.71 -8.04 7.68
N ASP A 88 -9.99 -9.31 8.01
CA ASP A 88 -8.97 -10.21 8.56
C ASP A 88 -7.84 -10.46 7.55
N LEU A 89 -8.17 -10.65 6.28
CA LEU A 89 -7.16 -10.79 5.23
C LEU A 89 -6.43 -9.47 4.99
N ALA A 90 -7.15 -8.34 4.90
CA ALA A 90 -6.58 -7.01 4.72
C ALA A 90 -5.54 -6.68 5.79
N ARG A 91 -5.88 -6.91 7.06
CA ARG A 91 -5.02 -6.72 8.22
C ARG A 91 -3.76 -7.58 8.17
N ARG A 92 -3.89 -8.86 7.79
CA ARG A 92 -2.74 -9.78 7.64
C ARG A 92 -1.85 -9.38 6.47
N LEU A 93 -2.43 -8.95 5.35
CA LEU A 93 -1.68 -8.41 4.21
C LEU A 93 -0.92 -7.13 4.58
N ALA A 94 -1.59 -6.20 5.29
CA ALA A 94 -0.94 -5.00 5.79
C ALA A 94 0.24 -5.31 6.71
N ALA A 95 0.11 -6.32 7.58
CA ALA A 95 1.21 -6.79 8.44
C ALA A 95 2.37 -7.36 7.61
N ALA A 96 2.08 -8.25 6.64
CA ALA A 96 3.10 -8.84 5.78
C ALA A 96 3.86 -7.79 4.95
N LEU A 97 3.14 -6.83 4.35
CA LEU A 97 3.74 -5.73 3.58
C LEU A 97 4.56 -4.79 4.46
N SER A 98 4.09 -4.52 5.68
CA SER A 98 4.84 -3.74 6.67
C SER A 98 6.15 -4.44 7.05
N PHE A 99 6.11 -5.75 7.28
CA PHE A 99 7.31 -6.53 7.57
C PHE A 99 8.34 -6.44 6.44
N VAL A 100 7.89 -6.60 5.19
CA VAL A 100 8.77 -6.49 4.00
C VAL A 100 9.41 -5.11 3.92
N GLY A 101 8.64 -4.03 4.13
CA GLY A 101 9.16 -2.66 4.11
C GLY A 101 10.15 -2.41 5.27
N LEU A 102 9.84 -2.88 6.48
CA LEU A 102 10.73 -2.73 7.63
C LEU A 102 12.05 -3.49 7.47
N VAL A 103 12.04 -4.67 6.83
CA VAL A 103 13.28 -5.41 6.49
C VAL A 103 14.16 -4.59 5.54
N ARG A 104 13.57 -3.79 4.66
CA ARG A 104 14.25 -2.88 3.73
C ARG A 104 14.66 -1.55 4.37
N LEU A 105 14.37 -1.36 5.66
CA LEU A 105 14.61 -0.11 6.39
C LEU A 105 13.74 1.06 5.92
N ASP A 106 12.64 0.81 5.21
CA ASP A 106 11.68 1.83 4.81
C ASP A 106 10.95 2.43 6.03
N THR A 107 10.40 3.62 5.87
CA THR A 107 9.47 4.19 6.83
C THR A 107 8.05 3.77 6.44
N ILE A 108 7.39 3.07 7.35
CA ILE A 108 6.02 2.55 7.16
C ILE A 108 5.04 3.43 7.92
N THR A 109 4.01 3.86 7.25
CA THR A 109 2.82 4.48 7.86
C THR A 109 1.63 3.57 7.61
N LEU A 110 1.05 3.04 8.67
CA LEU A 110 -0.25 2.38 8.63
C LEU A 110 -1.30 3.45 8.87
N GLN A 111 -2.13 3.70 7.88
CA GLN A 111 -3.18 4.71 7.90
C GLN A 111 -4.53 4.03 7.70
N PRO A 112 -5.22 3.65 8.78
CA PRO A 112 -6.59 3.17 8.66
C PRO A 112 -7.51 4.32 8.26
N PHE A 113 -8.58 3.99 7.55
CA PHE A 113 -9.64 4.94 7.21
C PHE A 113 -11.01 4.25 7.20
N SER A 114 -12.05 5.05 7.37
CA SER A 114 -13.45 4.72 7.13
C SER A 114 -14.15 5.96 6.55
N GLU A 115 -15.00 6.67 7.26
CA GLU A 115 -15.55 7.97 6.85
C GLU A 115 -14.47 9.05 6.74
N ARG A 116 -13.39 8.89 7.47
CA ARG A 116 -12.22 9.78 7.54
C ARG A 116 -10.97 8.96 7.88
N LEU A 117 -9.82 9.62 7.80
CA LEU A 117 -8.60 9.02 8.31
C LEU A 117 -8.71 8.80 9.83
N LEU A 118 -8.31 7.62 10.28
CA LEU A 118 -8.17 7.29 11.70
C LEU A 118 -6.73 7.58 12.14
N ASP A 119 -6.44 7.38 13.43
CA ASP A 119 -5.10 7.62 13.97
C ASP A 119 -4.05 6.74 13.27
N PRO A 120 -2.99 7.33 12.69
CA PRO A 120 -1.97 6.59 11.99
C PRO A 120 -0.97 5.96 12.96
N PHE A 121 -0.39 4.85 12.56
CA PHE A 121 0.79 4.28 13.20
C PHE A 121 2.00 4.41 12.28
N VAL A 122 3.06 5.08 12.76
CA VAL A 122 4.28 5.29 11.99
C VAL A 122 5.44 4.55 12.62
N CYS A 123 6.13 3.74 11.84
CA CYS A 123 7.34 3.07 12.28
C CYS A 123 8.39 3.01 11.17
N GLY A 124 9.64 2.89 11.56
CA GLY A 124 10.76 2.73 10.65
C GLY A 124 11.97 2.15 11.36
N GLY A 125 12.99 1.78 10.60
CA GLY A 125 14.26 1.40 11.19
C GLY A 125 14.49 -0.09 11.45
N GLY A 126 13.81 -0.96 10.73
CA GLY A 126 14.15 -2.38 10.68
C GLY A 126 13.17 -3.35 11.32
N ARG A 127 13.39 -4.63 11.09
CA ARG A 127 12.47 -5.73 11.46
C ARG A 127 12.09 -5.80 12.94
N HIS A 128 12.92 -5.28 13.83
CA HIS A 128 12.64 -5.26 15.28
C HIS A 128 11.47 -4.32 15.64
N ARG A 129 11.07 -3.44 14.72
CA ARG A 129 9.92 -2.55 14.85
C ARG A 129 8.60 -3.19 14.37
N PHE A 130 8.63 -4.43 13.90
CA PHE A 130 7.44 -5.10 13.39
C PHE A 130 6.40 -5.40 14.47
N GLN A 131 6.83 -5.83 15.65
CA GLN A 131 5.89 -6.21 16.73
C GLN A 131 4.92 -5.10 17.14
N PRO A 132 5.33 -3.83 17.33
CA PRO A 132 4.38 -2.74 17.56
C PRO A 132 3.42 -2.50 16.38
N ALA A 133 3.87 -2.65 15.13
CA ALA A 133 3.01 -2.49 13.96
C ALA A 133 1.96 -3.62 13.88
N GLU A 134 2.36 -4.85 14.14
CA GLU A 134 1.45 -6.00 14.21
C GLU A 134 0.42 -5.83 15.35
N GLN A 135 0.86 -5.37 16.52
CA GLN A 135 -0.03 -5.11 17.64
C GLN A 135 -1.06 -4.02 17.30
N PHE A 136 -0.64 -2.94 16.65
CA PHE A 136 -1.54 -1.89 16.18
C PHE A 136 -2.62 -2.47 15.26
N LEU A 137 -2.22 -3.23 14.23
CA LEU A 137 -3.15 -3.86 13.30
C LEU A 137 -4.09 -4.86 13.99
N ARG A 138 -3.63 -5.56 15.01
CA ARG A 138 -4.43 -6.53 15.75
C ARG A 138 -5.50 -5.89 16.62
N LEU A 139 -5.26 -4.69 17.12
CA LEU A 139 -6.20 -3.92 17.94
C LEU A 139 -7.15 -3.05 17.11
N LEU A 140 -6.92 -2.94 15.80
CA LEU A 140 -7.75 -2.16 14.93
C LEU A 140 -9.10 -2.88 14.71
N GLU A 141 -10.19 -2.18 15.01
CA GLU A 141 -11.56 -2.67 14.85
C GLU A 141 -12.27 -1.89 13.73
N PRO A 142 -12.94 -2.56 12.79
CA PRO A 142 -13.73 -1.90 11.75
C PRO A 142 -14.89 -1.12 12.34
N SER A 143 -15.12 0.07 11.81
CA SER A 143 -16.23 0.94 12.26
C SER A 143 -16.60 1.99 11.24
N GLY A 144 -17.87 2.38 11.23
CA GLY A 144 -18.40 3.45 10.36
C GLY A 144 -18.55 3.02 8.91
N LYS A 145 -18.92 4.00 8.08
CA LYS A 145 -19.07 3.84 6.63
C LYS A 145 -17.75 4.09 5.92
N THR A 146 -17.66 3.65 4.68
CA THR A 146 -16.55 4.01 3.80
C THR A 146 -16.78 5.39 3.21
N SER A 147 -15.75 6.24 3.15
CA SER A 147 -15.71 7.44 2.33
C SER A 147 -14.32 7.64 1.74
N PHE A 148 -14.13 7.14 0.52
CA PHE A 148 -12.89 7.33 -0.22
C PHE A 148 -12.61 8.80 -0.51
N HIS A 149 -13.64 9.54 -0.92
CA HIS A 149 -13.49 10.94 -1.28
C HIS A 149 -13.00 11.78 -0.10
N GLY A 150 -13.63 11.64 1.06
CA GLY A 150 -13.26 12.35 2.29
C GLY A 150 -11.86 11.98 2.77
N SER A 151 -11.60 10.67 2.84
CA SER A 151 -10.32 10.11 3.33
C SER A 151 -9.15 10.48 2.44
N VAL A 152 -9.29 10.40 1.11
CA VAL A 152 -8.25 10.78 0.15
C VAL A 152 -7.94 12.26 0.20
N ARG A 153 -8.96 13.11 0.29
CA ARG A 153 -8.76 14.57 0.40
C ARG A 153 -7.99 14.93 1.67
N GLN A 154 -8.34 14.31 2.80
CA GLN A 154 -7.62 14.49 4.06
C GLN A 154 -6.18 13.97 3.94
N PHE A 155 -5.99 12.78 3.37
CA PHE A 155 -4.69 12.15 3.18
C PHE A 155 -3.71 13.05 2.40
N ILE A 156 -4.14 13.62 1.29
CA ILE A 156 -3.31 14.53 0.48
C ILE A 156 -2.98 15.83 1.24
N GLY A 157 -3.91 16.31 2.08
CA GLY A 157 -3.67 17.46 2.96
C GLY A 157 -2.56 17.21 3.98
N GLU A 158 -2.53 15.99 4.55
CA GLU A 158 -1.57 15.61 5.60
C GLU A 158 -0.23 15.13 5.04
N TYR A 159 -0.25 14.36 3.94
CA TYR A 159 0.95 13.70 3.38
C TYR A 159 1.38 14.30 2.05
N ARG A 160 2.10 15.41 2.10
CA ARG A 160 2.59 16.09 0.89
C ARG A 160 3.77 15.39 0.21
N GLN A 161 4.48 14.53 0.93
CA GLN A 161 5.63 13.83 0.38
C GLN A 161 5.16 12.62 -0.44
N ARG A 162 5.60 12.55 -1.70
CA ARG A 162 5.33 11.42 -2.58
C ARG A 162 6.02 10.16 -2.07
N GLY A 163 5.43 9.03 -2.38
CA GLY A 163 5.98 7.74 -1.98
C GLY A 163 5.15 6.60 -2.55
N LEU A 164 5.40 5.38 -2.09
CA LEU A 164 4.53 4.27 -2.38
C LEU A 164 3.28 4.37 -1.51
N LEU A 165 2.16 4.28 -2.15
CA LEU A 165 0.85 4.21 -1.51
C LEU A 165 0.18 2.89 -1.85
N ILE A 166 -0.01 2.07 -0.82
CA ILE A 166 -0.71 0.81 -0.91
C ILE A 166 -2.11 1.04 -0.35
N VAL A 167 -3.14 0.83 -1.16
CA VAL A 167 -4.54 0.95 -0.74
C VAL A 167 -5.15 -0.44 -0.69
N ILE A 168 -5.68 -0.81 0.47
CA ILE A 168 -6.30 -2.13 0.71
C ILE A 168 -7.75 -1.89 1.09
N SER A 169 -8.69 -2.29 0.23
CA SER A 169 -10.13 -2.12 0.39
C SER A 169 -10.88 -3.11 -0.51
N ASP A 170 -12.18 -3.25 -0.35
CA ASP A 170 -13.04 -3.90 -1.33
C ASP A 170 -13.40 -2.96 -2.50
N PHE A 171 -13.19 -1.64 -2.32
CA PHE A 171 -13.55 -0.57 -3.26
C PHE A 171 -15.05 -0.57 -3.63
N LEU A 172 -15.90 -1.13 -2.79
CA LEU A 172 -17.35 -1.17 -2.96
C LEU A 172 -17.98 -0.07 -2.12
N GLU A 173 -18.16 1.07 -2.71
CA GLU A 173 -18.76 2.27 -2.11
C GLU A 173 -19.88 2.77 -3.03
N ASP A 174 -20.92 3.40 -2.46
CA ASP A 174 -22.03 3.99 -3.21
C ASP A 174 -21.55 5.12 -4.13
N GLU A 175 -20.50 5.83 -3.73
CA GLU A 175 -19.85 6.87 -4.51
C GLU A 175 -18.77 6.30 -5.44
N ASP A 176 -18.42 7.05 -6.49
CA ASP A 176 -17.36 6.66 -7.42
C ASP A 176 -15.96 6.73 -6.77
N CYS A 177 -15.37 5.59 -6.43
CA CYS A 177 -14.01 5.53 -5.90
C CYS A 177 -12.91 5.77 -6.96
N LEU A 178 -13.22 5.71 -8.26
CA LEU A 178 -12.23 5.90 -9.34
C LEU A 178 -11.67 7.31 -9.33
N HIS A 179 -12.52 8.32 -9.09
CA HIS A 179 -12.10 9.71 -9.05
C HIS A 179 -11.10 10.00 -7.89
N PRO A 180 -11.36 9.62 -6.64
CA PRO A 180 -10.38 9.73 -5.55
C PRO A 180 -9.07 8.97 -5.83
N LEU A 181 -9.13 7.77 -6.40
CA LEU A 181 -7.94 7.00 -6.77
C LEU A 181 -7.11 7.69 -7.86
N GLN A 182 -7.78 8.28 -8.88
CA GLN A 182 -7.09 9.09 -9.89
C GLN A 182 -6.41 10.31 -9.24
N TYR A 183 -7.06 10.96 -8.28
CA TYR A 183 -6.49 12.11 -7.59
C TYR A 183 -5.22 11.76 -6.80
N LEU A 184 -5.16 10.57 -6.17
CA LEU A 184 -3.93 10.06 -5.52
C LEU A 184 -2.80 9.84 -6.55
N ALA A 185 -3.12 9.32 -7.73
CA ALA A 185 -2.17 9.10 -8.80
C ALA A 185 -1.61 10.42 -9.35
N ASP A 186 -2.49 11.41 -9.58
CA ASP A 186 -2.14 12.75 -10.09
C ASP A 186 -1.26 13.52 -9.12
N PHE A 187 -1.44 13.29 -7.80
CA PHE A 187 -0.56 13.84 -6.79
C PHE A 187 0.87 13.27 -6.87
N GLY A 188 1.04 12.16 -7.58
CA GLY A 188 2.33 11.57 -7.94
C GLY A 188 2.78 10.45 -7.03
N HIS A 189 1.88 9.84 -6.27
CA HIS A 189 2.16 8.58 -5.58
C HIS A 189 2.30 7.42 -6.57
N GLU A 190 3.14 6.44 -6.25
CA GLU A 190 3.10 5.13 -6.90
C GLU A 190 2.03 4.29 -6.21
N LEU A 191 1.00 3.88 -6.96
CA LEU A 191 -0.14 3.17 -6.40
C LEU A 191 0.05 1.65 -6.50
N LEU A 192 -0.19 0.97 -5.39
CA LEU A 192 -0.50 -0.46 -5.35
C LEU A 192 -1.92 -0.61 -4.79
N LEU A 193 -2.88 -0.92 -5.66
CA LEU A 193 -4.27 -1.11 -5.28
C LEU A 193 -4.52 -2.60 -5.04
N ILE A 194 -4.96 -2.96 -3.84
CA ILE A 194 -5.29 -4.32 -3.45
C ILE A 194 -6.78 -4.35 -3.16
N GLN A 195 -7.54 -4.94 -4.08
CA GLN A 195 -8.97 -5.17 -3.90
C GLN A 195 -9.19 -6.52 -3.22
N ILE A 196 -9.92 -6.52 -2.12
CA ILE A 196 -10.31 -7.74 -1.40
C ILE A 196 -11.82 -7.87 -1.48
N TRP A 197 -12.34 -9.04 -1.86
CA TRP A 197 -13.77 -9.30 -1.92
C TRP A 197 -14.12 -10.65 -1.30
N SER A 198 -15.33 -10.80 -0.79
CA SER A 198 -15.91 -12.10 -0.47
C SER A 198 -16.44 -12.77 -1.73
N ASP A 199 -16.63 -14.08 -1.70
CA ASP A 199 -17.20 -14.78 -2.84
C ASP A 199 -18.62 -14.26 -3.15
N GLU A 200 -19.38 -13.84 -2.12
CA GLU A 200 -20.71 -13.26 -2.25
C GLU A 200 -20.68 -11.84 -2.85
N ASP A 201 -19.65 -11.05 -2.62
CA ASP A 201 -19.52 -9.71 -3.24
C ASP A 201 -19.39 -9.81 -4.76
N ARG A 202 -18.82 -10.88 -5.27
CA ARG A 202 -18.65 -11.08 -6.71
C ARG A 202 -19.80 -11.89 -7.32
N VAL A 203 -20.24 -12.94 -6.62
CA VAL A 203 -21.30 -13.84 -7.07
C VAL A 203 -22.34 -13.95 -5.95
N PRO A 204 -23.41 -13.13 -5.98
CA PRO A 204 -24.44 -13.17 -4.94
C PRO A 204 -25.02 -14.56 -4.77
N ALA A 205 -25.10 -15.03 -3.53
CA ALA A 205 -25.68 -16.32 -3.17
C ALA A 205 -27.22 -16.22 -3.10
N GLY A 206 -27.91 -17.34 -3.26
CA GLY A 206 -29.38 -17.43 -3.15
C GLY A 206 -30.10 -17.37 -4.49
N ASN A 207 -31.44 -17.46 -4.45
CA ASN A 207 -32.34 -17.41 -5.61
C ASN A 207 -33.73 -16.94 -5.18
N GLY A 208 -34.42 -16.20 -6.03
CA GLY A 208 -35.75 -15.66 -5.73
C GLY A 208 -35.68 -14.27 -5.10
N GLU A 209 -36.74 -13.89 -4.36
CA GLU A 209 -36.73 -12.63 -3.60
C GLU A 209 -35.89 -12.76 -2.35
N MET A 210 -34.95 -11.83 -2.20
CA MET A 210 -34.00 -11.77 -1.07
C MET A 210 -34.00 -10.39 -0.45
N GLU A 211 -33.88 -10.34 0.85
CA GLU A 211 -33.63 -9.11 1.58
C GLU A 211 -32.13 -8.97 1.81
N LEU A 212 -31.55 -7.93 1.25
CA LEU A 212 -30.16 -7.54 1.48
C LEU A 212 -30.14 -6.48 2.57
N ILE A 213 -29.23 -6.63 3.52
CA ILE A 213 -28.97 -5.66 4.57
C ILE A 213 -27.68 -4.94 4.22
N ASP A 214 -27.74 -3.63 4.06
CA ASP A 214 -26.54 -2.82 3.94
C ASP A 214 -25.74 -2.89 5.25
N ALA A 215 -24.49 -3.35 5.17
CA ALA A 215 -23.64 -3.53 6.34
C ALA A 215 -23.28 -2.21 7.03
N GLU A 216 -23.34 -1.10 6.32
CA GLU A 216 -22.93 0.23 6.81
C GLU A 216 -24.12 1.05 7.34
N THR A 217 -25.29 0.95 6.69
CA THR A 217 -26.48 1.72 7.06
C THR A 217 -27.51 0.90 7.85
N GLY A 218 -27.52 -0.41 7.67
CA GLY A 218 -28.56 -1.30 8.17
C GLY A 218 -29.86 -1.25 7.35
N ASP A 219 -29.85 -0.54 6.20
CA ASP A 219 -31.02 -0.45 5.33
C ASP A 219 -31.32 -1.80 4.66
N LEU A 220 -32.59 -2.08 4.49
CA LEU A 220 -33.08 -3.29 3.85
C LEU A 220 -33.50 -3.00 2.41
N ILE A 221 -32.95 -3.76 1.48
CA ILE A 221 -33.29 -3.70 0.05
C ILE A 221 -33.80 -5.08 -0.36
N THR A 222 -34.99 -5.15 -0.93
CA THR A 222 -35.51 -6.39 -1.52
C THR A 222 -35.08 -6.47 -2.99
N VAL A 223 -34.36 -7.53 -3.34
CA VAL A 223 -33.93 -7.79 -4.72
C VAL A 223 -34.36 -9.15 -5.21
N GLY A 224 -34.81 -9.22 -6.45
CA GLY A 224 -35.13 -10.48 -7.12
C GLY A 224 -33.85 -11.03 -7.77
N LEU A 225 -33.31 -12.14 -7.25
CA LEU A 225 -32.12 -12.77 -7.78
C LEU A 225 -32.51 -13.97 -8.63
N ASN A 226 -32.11 -13.95 -9.91
CA ASN A 226 -32.20 -15.06 -10.86
C ASN A 226 -30.85 -15.23 -11.58
N ASP A 227 -30.74 -16.22 -12.43
CA ASP A 227 -29.46 -16.53 -13.10
C ASP A 227 -29.01 -15.39 -14.04
N ASP A 228 -29.95 -14.69 -14.69
CA ASP A 228 -29.64 -13.56 -15.57
C ASP A 228 -29.13 -12.36 -14.76
N SER A 229 -29.87 -11.98 -13.70
CA SER A 229 -29.47 -10.85 -12.83
C SER A 229 -28.15 -11.12 -12.11
N ARG A 230 -27.90 -12.38 -11.69
CA ARG A 230 -26.63 -12.80 -11.11
C ARG A 230 -25.49 -12.67 -12.10
N SER A 231 -25.70 -13.13 -13.34
CA SER A 231 -24.69 -13.00 -14.42
C SER A 231 -24.39 -11.55 -14.76
N GLU A 232 -25.41 -10.71 -14.81
CA GLU A 232 -25.25 -9.26 -15.06
C GLU A 232 -24.50 -8.58 -13.93
N TYR A 233 -24.81 -8.89 -12.67
CA TYR A 233 -24.12 -8.38 -11.49
C TYR A 233 -22.65 -8.78 -11.50
N THR A 234 -22.35 -10.07 -11.70
CA THR A 234 -20.98 -10.59 -11.76
C THR A 234 -20.17 -9.90 -12.87
N ALA A 235 -20.77 -9.74 -14.05
CA ALA A 235 -20.15 -9.00 -15.16
C ALA A 235 -19.95 -7.51 -14.80
N GLY A 236 -20.85 -6.91 -14.02
CA GLY A 236 -20.72 -5.55 -13.50
C GLY A 236 -19.53 -5.42 -12.57
N PHE A 237 -19.42 -6.32 -11.60
CA PHE A 237 -18.29 -6.39 -10.67
C PHE A 237 -16.94 -6.55 -11.41
N ASP A 238 -16.87 -7.48 -12.36
CA ASP A 238 -15.64 -7.72 -13.12
C ASP A 238 -15.27 -6.51 -13.99
N ARG A 239 -16.24 -5.81 -14.59
CA ARG A 239 -16.00 -4.55 -15.31
C ARG A 239 -15.46 -3.45 -14.40
N TYR A 240 -16.03 -3.32 -13.21
CA TYR A 240 -15.58 -2.32 -12.25
C TYR A 240 -14.16 -2.60 -11.75
N SER A 241 -13.86 -3.83 -11.38
CA SER A 241 -12.50 -4.26 -11.01
C SER A 241 -11.49 -4.00 -12.14
N GLU A 242 -11.90 -4.21 -13.39
CA GLU A 242 -11.06 -3.91 -14.57
C GLU A 242 -10.85 -2.40 -14.76
N GLN A 243 -11.82 -1.56 -14.41
CA GLN A 243 -11.65 -0.10 -14.42
C GLN A 243 -10.60 0.35 -13.41
N ILE A 244 -10.65 -0.17 -12.17
CA ILE A 244 -9.64 0.09 -11.13
C ILE A 244 -8.26 -0.37 -11.60
N ARG A 245 -8.16 -1.57 -12.19
CA ARG A 245 -6.91 -2.09 -12.76
C ARG A 245 -6.34 -1.17 -13.83
N LYS A 246 -7.16 -0.75 -14.80
CA LYS A 246 -6.74 0.17 -15.86
C LYS A 246 -6.30 1.52 -15.33
N LEU A 247 -6.99 2.05 -14.33
CA LEU A 247 -6.59 3.28 -13.65
C LEU A 247 -5.18 3.14 -13.06
N ALA A 248 -4.94 2.08 -12.27
CA ALA A 248 -3.62 1.84 -11.69
C ALA A 248 -2.54 1.75 -12.77
N GLN A 249 -2.74 0.93 -13.80
CA GLN A 249 -1.78 0.70 -14.88
C GLN A 249 -1.47 1.97 -15.69
N ARG A 250 -2.47 2.77 -16.05
CA ARG A 250 -2.30 4.04 -16.79
C ARG A 250 -1.42 5.03 -16.02
N ASN A 251 -1.47 4.98 -14.70
CA ASN A 251 -0.67 5.84 -13.83
C ASN A 251 0.67 5.18 -13.40
N GLY A 252 1.05 4.06 -14.01
CA GLY A 252 2.27 3.32 -13.69
C GLY A 252 2.23 2.64 -12.33
N GLY A 253 1.04 2.46 -11.77
CA GLY A 253 0.76 1.70 -10.56
C GLY A 253 0.40 0.24 -10.86
N ARG A 254 -0.01 -0.48 -9.83
CA ARG A 254 -0.37 -1.90 -9.90
C ARG A 254 -1.70 -2.15 -9.21
N TYR A 255 -2.38 -3.17 -9.68
CA TYR A 255 -3.63 -3.65 -9.10
C TYR A 255 -3.54 -5.16 -8.88
N VAL A 256 -4.06 -5.60 -7.74
CA VAL A 256 -4.18 -7.01 -7.38
C VAL A 256 -5.55 -7.25 -6.79
N GLY A 257 -6.30 -8.16 -7.37
CA GLY A 257 -7.58 -8.61 -6.83
C GLY A 257 -7.40 -9.91 -6.07
N ILE A 258 -7.99 -10.02 -4.88
CA ILE A 258 -7.77 -11.13 -3.94
C ILE A 258 -9.12 -11.53 -3.30
N PRO A 259 -9.61 -12.76 -3.53
CA PRO A 259 -10.73 -13.29 -2.74
C PRO A 259 -10.33 -13.45 -1.27
N ALA A 260 -11.23 -13.10 -0.34
CA ALA A 260 -10.96 -13.22 1.10
C ALA A 260 -10.79 -14.67 1.57
N SER A 261 -11.28 -15.63 0.76
CA SER A 261 -11.24 -17.07 1.03
C SER A 261 -9.86 -17.70 0.84
N ILE A 262 -8.90 -17.06 0.14
CA ILE A 262 -7.59 -17.66 -0.09
C ILE A 262 -6.64 -17.52 1.11
N PRO A 263 -5.72 -18.50 1.30
CA PRO A 263 -4.69 -18.39 2.33
C PRO A 263 -3.77 -17.19 2.14
N LEU A 264 -3.27 -16.63 3.24
CA LEU A 264 -2.35 -15.48 3.21
C LEU A 264 -1.10 -15.75 2.35
N GLU A 265 -0.57 -16.97 2.41
CA GLU A 265 0.61 -17.38 1.64
C GLU A 265 0.35 -17.28 0.14
N GLU A 266 -0.82 -17.69 -0.32
CA GLU A 266 -1.23 -17.60 -1.72
C GLU A 266 -1.49 -16.15 -2.12
N ALA A 267 -2.09 -15.36 -1.25
CA ALA A 267 -2.28 -13.92 -1.47
C ALA A 267 -0.94 -13.21 -1.65
N VAL A 268 0.06 -13.49 -0.81
CA VAL A 268 1.38 -12.83 -0.83
C VAL A 268 2.26 -13.38 -1.95
N PHE A 269 2.47 -14.71 -2.01
CA PHE A 269 3.41 -15.33 -2.94
C PHE A 269 2.80 -15.67 -4.30
N GLY A 270 1.49 -15.84 -4.36
CA GLY A 270 0.75 -16.07 -5.59
C GLY A 270 0.32 -14.76 -6.25
N SER A 271 -0.65 -14.08 -5.66
CA SER A 271 -1.31 -12.92 -6.28
C SER A 271 -0.43 -11.67 -6.32
N LEU A 272 0.15 -11.27 -5.19
CA LEU A 272 1.01 -10.09 -5.11
C LEU A 272 2.35 -10.30 -5.86
N ALA A 273 2.99 -11.44 -5.72
CA ALA A 273 4.27 -11.71 -6.41
C ALA A 273 4.12 -11.76 -7.94
N ARG A 274 3.04 -12.38 -8.46
CA ARG A 274 2.78 -12.42 -9.91
C ARG A 274 2.45 -11.06 -10.50
N SER A 275 1.81 -10.17 -9.73
CA SER A 275 1.50 -8.81 -10.20
C SER A 275 2.75 -7.95 -10.41
N GLN A 276 3.92 -8.38 -9.93
CA GLN A 276 5.19 -7.68 -10.16
C GLN A 276 5.69 -7.80 -11.61
N GLY A 277 4.90 -8.44 -12.50
CA GLY A 277 5.19 -8.51 -13.93
C GLY A 277 6.52 -9.17 -14.20
N VAL A 278 6.50 -10.47 -14.42
CA VAL A 278 7.55 -11.09 -15.20
C VAL A 278 7.45 -10.48 -16.60
N THR A 279 8.30 -9.53 -16.91
CA THR A 279 8.79 -9.29 -18.25
C THR A 279 10.03 -10.09 -18.43
#